data_efefeb440da09290817dbcde5f9b89ff
#
_entry.id   efefeb440da09290817dbcde5f9b89ff
#
_cell.length_a   1.000
_cell.length_b   1.000
_cell.length_c   1.000
_cell.angle_alpha   90.00
_cell.angle_beta   90.00
_cell.angle_gamma   90.00
#
_symmetry.space_group_name_H-M   'P 1'
#
loop_
_entity.id
_entity.type
_entity.pdbx_description
1 polymer ?
#
loop_
_entity_poly.entity_id
_entity_poly.type
_entity_poly.pdbx_seq_one_letter_code
_entity_poly.pdbx_strand_id
1 'polypeptide(L)'
;MGREGWFPREVVSDVPRVTATGNETVLVEQHKGLIAYQPEEVVFRTALGLLTIRGSGLRFKRYAAGEALLTGCIEGISLTGRGGGDA
;
A
#
# COMPACT_ATOMS: atom_id res chain seq x y z
N MET A 1 -5.45 -26.98 -9.23
CA MET A 1 -5.43 -26.76 -8.72
C MET A 1 -5.63 -26.30 -8.31
N GLY A 2 -5.82 -26.05 -8.58
CA GLY A 2 -5.99 -25.59 -8.25
C GLY A 2 -6.07 -25.18 -7.75
N ARG A 3 -5.87 -25.19 -7.55
CA ARG A 3 -5.81 -24.75 -6.94
C ARG A 3 -5.37 -24.29 -6.50
N GLU A 4 -4.94 -24.03 -6.56
CA GLU A 4 -4.28 -23.56 -6.18
C GLU A 4 -4.33 -22.41 -5.72
N GLY A 5 -4.14 -21.79 -5.75
CA GLY A 5 -4.03 -20.56 -5.35
C GLY A 5 -5.21 -19.96 -4.83
N TRP A 6 -6.30 -20.31 -5.16
CA TRP A 6 -7.46 -19.70 -4.77
C TRP A 6 -7.71 -19.82 -3.31
N PHE A 7 -7.41 -20.87 -2.78
CA PHE A 7 -7.73 -21.14 -1.49
C PHE A 7 -6.98 -20.33 -0.48
N PRO A 8 -5.74 -20.24 -0.52
CA PRO A 8 -5.03 -19.50 0.43
C PRO A 8 -5.34 -18.04 0.39
N ARG A 9 -5.72 -17.55 -0.73
CA ARG A 9 -5.95 -16.19 -0.84
C ARG A 9 -7.07 -15.74 -0.02
N GLU A 10 -8.07 -16.48 0.13
CA GLU A 10 -9.15 -16.10 0.91
C GLU A 10 -8.81 -16.10 2.36
N VAL A 11 -7.88 -16.90 2.76
CA VAL A 11 -7.53 -16.95 4.11
C VAL A 11 -6.69 -15.78 4.49
N VAL A 12 -5.97 -15.18 3.57
CA VAL A 12 -5.12 -14.07 3.87
C VAL A 12 -5.82 -12.81 3.52
N SER A 13 -6.77 -12.42 4.33
CA SER A 13 -7.57 -11.27 4.00
C SER A 13 -6.89 -9.98 4.35
N ASP A 14 -5.75 -10.01 5.02
CA ASP A 14 -5.11 -8.75 5.36
C ASP A 14 -4.00 -8.40 4.39
N VAL A 15 -3.97 -9.00 3.23
CA VAL A 15 -3.00 -8.62 2.22
C VAL A 15 -3.32 -7.22 1.73
N PRO A 16 -2.34 -6.33 1.67
CA PRO A 16 -2.62 -4.96 1.23
C PRO A 16 -2.98 -4.93 -0.25
N ARG A 17 -3.83 -4.00 -0.58
CA ARG A 17 -4.23 -3.82 -1.96
C ARG A 17 -4.00 -2.37 -2.30
N VAL A 18 -3.29 -2.12 -3.40
CA VAL A 18 -2.94 -0.77 -3.81
C VAL A 18 -3.46 -0.55 -5.21
N THR A 19 -4.28 0.46 -5.38
CA THR A 19 -4.86 0.76 -6.68
C THR A 19 -4.46 2.18 -7.06
N ALA A 20 -3.72 2.31 -8.14
CA ALA A 20 -3.31 3.62 -8.61
C ALA A 20 -4.14 4.00 -9.81
N THR A 21 -4.59 5.23 -9.86
CA THR A 21 -5.35 5.74 -10.97
C THR A 21 -4.53 6.87 -11.56
N GLY A 22 -3.98 6.63 -12.72
CA GLY A 22 -3.07 7.57 -13.32
C GLY A 22 -1.89 7.77 -12.39
N ASN A 23 -1.37 8.98 -12.36
CA ASN A 23 -0.32 9.28 -11.40
C ASN A 23 -0.82 10.30 -10.39
N GLU A 24 -2.13 10.34 -10.16
CA GLU A 24 -2.70 11.33 -9.27
C GLU A 24 -3.35 10.76 -8.03
N THR A 25 -3.73 9.51 -8.03
CA THR A 25 -4.51 8.97 -6.92
C THR A 25 -4.06 7.56 -6.61
N VAL A 26 -3.93 7.25 -5.33
CA VAL A 26 -3.59 5.90 -4.89
C VAL A 26 -4.52 5.53 -3.75
N LEU A 27 -5.22 4.42 -3.90
CA LEU A 27 -6.05 3.89 -2.84
C LEU A 27 -5.30 2.73 -2.22
N VAL A 28 -5.09 2.80 -0.92
CA VAL A 28 -4.41 1.76 -0.18
C VAL A 28 -5.41 1.10 0.74
N GLU A 29 -5.56 -0.23 0.62
CA GLU A 29 -6.49 -0.94 1.46
C GLU A 29 -5.74 -2.00 2.27
N GLN A 30 -6.22 -2.28 3.45
CA GLN A 30 -5.64 -3.29 4.33
C GLN A 30 -4.26 -2.90 4.83
N HIS A 31 -4.02 -1.60 5.07
CA HIS A 31 -2.77 -1.24 5.69
C HIS A 31 -2.92 -1.42 7.20
N LYS A 32 -1.80 -1.55 7.89
CA LYS A 32 -1.80 -1.80 9.32
C LYS A 32 -1.38 -0.57 10.10
N GLY A 33 -1.25 0.55 9.44
CA GLY A 33 -0.92 1.79 10.12
C GLY A 33 -0.02 2.67 9.28
N LEU A 34 -0.05 3.95 9.58
CA LEU A 34 0.77 4.92 8.89
C LEU A 34 2.04 5.08 9.70
N ILE A 35 3.18 4.93 9.04
CA ILE A 35 4.46 5.06 9.71
C ILE A 35 5.05 6.44 9.53
N ALA A 36 4.95 7.00 8.34
CA ALA A 36 5.53 8.31 8.07
C ALA A 36 4.74 9.01 6.99
N TYR A 37 4.66 10.31 7.09
CA TYR A 37 3.96 11.10 6.10
C TYR A 37 4.72 12.39 5.86
N GLN A 38 5.11 12.61 4.63
CA GLN A 38 5.69 13.85 4.17
C GLN A 38 5.13 14.09 2.79
N PRO A 39 5.13 15.31 2.31
CA PRO A 39 4.59 15.58 0.97
C PRO A 39 5.29 14.80 -0.13
N GLU A 40 6.50 14.34 0.12
CA GLU A 40 7.23 13.59 -0.90
C GLU A 40 7.21 12.10 -0.66
N GLU A 41 6.77 11.65 0.49
CA GLU A 41 6.86 10.23 0.78
C GLU A 41 5.88 9.84 1.87
N VAL A 42 5.14 8.78 1.66
CA VAL A 42 4.21 8.27 2.66
C VAL A 42 4.52 6.79 2.82
N VAL A 43 4.66 6.34 4.06
CA VAL A 43 5.01 4.96 4.35
C VAL A 43 3.95 4.34 5.24
N PHE A 44 3.44 3.19 4.83
CA PHE A 44 2.47 2.44 5.60
C PHE A 44 3.10 1.11 6.01
N ARG A 45 2.66 0.59 7.15
CA ARG A 45 3.00 -0.76 7.53
C ARG A 45 1.90 -1.65 7.00
N THR A 46 2.25 -2.81 6.48
CA THR A 46 1.28 -3.77 5.99
C THR A 46 1.69 -5.16 6.44
N ALA A 47 0.84 -6.13 6.20
CA ALA A 47 1.15 -7.50 6.57
C ALA A 47 2.32 -8.05 5.78
N LEU A 48 2.62 -7.48 4.63
CA LEU A 48 3.71 -7.96 3.79
C LEU A 48 4.98 -7.13 3.93
N GLY A 49 4.96 -6.07 4.70
CA GLY A 49 6.14 -5.22 4.84
C GLY A 49 5.77 -3.77 4.75
N LEU A 50 6.71 -2.94 4.34
CA LEU A 50 6.49 -1.51 4.27
C LEU A 50 6.10 -1.10 2.87
N LEU A 51 5.03 -0.35 2.77
CA LEU A 51 4.55 0.16 1.51
C LEU A 51 4.91 1.64 1.46
N THR A 52 5.70 2.04 0.47
CA THR A 52 6.18 3.40 0.33
C THR A 52 5.62 4.00 -0.95
N ILE A 53 5.02 5.18 -0.84
CA ILE A 53 4.50 5.90 -1.97
C ILE A 53 5.28 7.20 -2.06
N ARG A 54 5.90 7.45 -3.20
CA ARG A 54 6.71 8.64 -3.39
C ARG A 54 6.15 9.53 -4.46
N GLY A 55 6.38 10.80 -4.30
CA GLY A 55 5.91 11.75 -5.28
C GLY A 55 6.12 13.16 -4.80
N SER A 56 5.20 14.03 -5.11
CA SER A 56 5.26 15.40 -4.64
C SER A 56 3.86 15.87 -4.36
N GLY A 57 3.72 16.72 -3.37
CA GLY A 57 2.42 17.23 -3.01
C GLY A 57 1.47 16.16 -2.53
N LEU A 58 1.99 15.08 -1.97
CA LEU A 58 1.14 13.99 -1.53
C LEU A 58 0.33 14.39 -0.33
N ARG A 59 -0.94 14.04 -0.32
CA ARG A 59 -1.78 14.31 0.83
C ARG A 59 -2.93 13.35 0.87
N PHE A 60 -3.51 13.18 2.04
CA PHE A 60 -4.62 12.27 2.19
C PHE A 60 -5.92 12.98 1.82
N LYS A 61 -6.67 12.34 0.94
CA LYS A 61 -8.01 12.80 0.68
C LYS A 61 -8.93 12.12 1.65
N ARG A 62 -8.58 10.90 2.09
CA ARG A 62 -9.37 10.20 3.08
C ARG A 62 -8.46 9.26 3.82
N TYR A 63 -8.62 9.14 5.10
CA TYR A 63 -7.82 8.22 5.87
C TYR A 63 -8.70 7.56 6.91
N ALA A 64 -8.63 6.24 6.97
CA ALA A 64 -9.39 5.50 7.95
C ALA A 64 -8.57 4.28 8.35
N ALA A 65 -9.03 3.59 9.36
CA ALA A 65 -8.34 2.40 9.79
C ALA A 65 -8.34 1.41 8.65
N GLY A 66 -7.19 1.02 8.21
CA GLY A 66 -7.08 0.04 7.15
C GLY A 66 -7.23 0.57 5.74
N GLU A 67 -7.56 1.85 5.57
CA GLU A 67 -7.79 2.34 4.24
C GLU A 67 -7.35 3.79 4.13
N ALA A 68 -6.74 4.17 3.03
CA ALA A 68 -6.29 5.54 2.83
C ALA A 68 -6.35 5.88 1.35
N LEU A 69 -6.78 7.09 1.05
CA LEU A 69 -6.82 7.57 -0.32
C LEU A 69 -5.88 8.77 -0.39
N LEU A 70 -4.85 8.66 -1.22
CA LEU A 70 -3.86 9.69 -1.38
C LEU A 70 -4.02 10.38 -2.71
N THR A 71 -3.74 11.65 -2.76
CA THR A 71 -3.70 12.39 -4.02
C THR A 71 -2.40 13.15 -4.08
N GLY A 72 -2.05 13.61 -5.27
CA GLY A 72 -0.84 14.36 -5.48
C GLY A 72 -0.22 13.92 -6.78
N CYS A 73 1.06 14.15 -6.92
CA CYS A 73 1.77 13.68 -8.09
C CYS A 73 2.50 12.41 -7.67
N ILE A 74 2.05 11.27 -8.14
CA ILE A 74 2.59 9.99 -7.71
C ILE A 74 3.74 9.61 -8.64
N GLU A 75 4.91 9.34 -8.08
CA GLU A 75 6.06 9.00 -8.88
C GLU A 75 6.46 7.54 -8.72
N GLY A 76 6.18 6.93 -7.63
CA GLY A 76 6.55 5.54 -7.45
C GLY A 76 5.87 4.91 -6.27
N ILE A 77 5.72 3.60 -6.32
CA ILE A 77 5.11 2.84 -5.25
C ILE A 77 5.97 1.59 -5.09
N SER A 78 6.37 1.29 -3.88
CA SER A 78 7.19 0.11 -3.65
C SER A 78 6.74 -0.59 -2.38
N LEU A 79 6.88 -1.88 -2.35
CA LEU A 79 6.55 -2.68 -1.20
C LEU A 79 7.79 -3.48 -0.84
N THR A 80 8.34 -3.23 0.33
CA THR A 80 9.55 -3.88 0.77
C THR A 80 9.18 -4.90 1.83
N GLY A 81 9.14 -6.13 1.44
CA GLY A 81 8.72 -7.18 2.33
C GLY A 81 9.87 -7.61 3.20
N ARG A 82 9.57 -7.99 4.42
CA ARG A 82 10.59 -8.37 5.26
C ARG A 82 11.21 -9.60 4.80
N GLY A 83 10.60 -10.55 4.48
CA GLY A 83 11.26 -11.72 4.08
C GLY A 83 11.59 -11.70 2.67
N GLY A 84 10.70 -11.25 1.91
CA GLY A 84 10.95 -11.30 0.51
C GLY A 84 12.02 -10.44 0.09
N GLY A 85 12.17 -9.39 0.78
CA GLY A 85 13.15 -8.49 0.34
C GLY A 85 14.48 -9.09 0.36
N ASP A 86 14.70 -9.96 1.23
CA ASP A 86 15.92 -10.45 1.28
C ASP A 86 16.09 -11.51 0.45
N ALA A 87 15.19 -11.91 -0.03
CA ALA A 87 15.32 -13.08 -0.82
C ALA A 87 16.41 -13.09 -1.66
#